data_e5bf83a09e38b2be2a30f5282c24c2e2
#
_entry.id   e5bf83a09e38b2be2a30f5282c24c2e2
#
_cell.length_a   1.000
_cell.length_b   1.000
_cell.length_c   1.000
_cell.angle_alpha   90.00
_cell.angle_beta   90.00
_cell.angle_gamma   90.00
#
_symmetry.space_group_name_H-M   'P 1'
#
loop_
_entity.id
_entity.type
_entity.pdbx_description
1 polymer ?
#
loop_
_entity_poly.entity_id
_entity_poly.type
_entity_poly.pdbx_seq_one_letter_code
_entity_poly.pdbx_strand_id
1 'polypeptide(L)'
;EDYTPSKKEGYLVADMITGYGVAESVKHYYQLYKNENLEGKKATIQGFGNVGAAAAYFLAQQGVKITGIIDITGALIDEDGLDFEQIKKLFLNRKNNKLTHSNLIPFEQAQTEFWKTKADIFVPCAGSRFVNENNLEELIKAGVEVISSGANVPFNDPEIFYGKILNKADENLAVIPDFIANCGMARVFAFLMGKNVKITDDAIFQDVSKIIYKALEKVYQKDNNNR
;
A
#
# COMPACT_ATOMS: atom_id res chain seq x y z
N GLU A 1 -3.40 -19.32 -1.65
CA GLU A 1 -3.22 -18.06 -0.91
C GLU A 1 -4.46 -17.79 -0.06
N ASP A 2 -4.26 -17.18 1.11
CA ASP A 2 -5.36 -16.77 1.98
C ASP A 2 -5.68 -15.30 1.73
N TYR A 3 -6.75 -15.06 0.96
CA TYR A 3 -7.18 -13.71 0.58
C TYR A 3 -8.06 -13.02 1.63
N THR A 4 -8.26 -13.64 2.79
CA THR A 4 -9.09 -13.08 3.85
C THR A 4 -8.45 -13.26 5.22
N PRO A 5 -8.48 -12.24 6.09
CA PRO A 5 -7.96 -12.36 7.46
C PRO A 5 -8.80 -13.28 8.34
N SER A 6 -10.08 -13.51 7.98
CA SER A 6 -10.97 -14.43 8.68
C SER A 6 -12.08 -14.94 7.78
N LYS A 7 -12.09 -16.25 7.51
CA LYS A 7 -13.22 -16.90 6.82
C LYS A 7 -14.52 -16.85 7.63
N LYS A 8 -14.43 -16.85 8.96
CA LYS A 8 -15.59 -16.79 9.86
C LYS A 8 -16.31 -15.45 9.80
N GLU A 9 -15.56 -14.37 9.64
CA GLU A 9 -16.12 -13.01 9.60
C GLU A 9 -16.61 -12.61 8.20
N GLY A 10 -16.38 -13.45 7.17
CA GLY A 10 -16.99 -13.31 5.85
C GLY A 10 -16.55 -12.07 5.07
N TYR A 11 -15.26 -11.69 5.17
CA TYR A 11 -14.74 -10.59 4.34
C TYR A 11 -14.92 -10.88 2.86
N LEU A 12 -15.44 -9.89 2.14
CA LEU A 12 -15.70 -9.98 0.71
C LEU A 12 -14.46 -9.62 -0.11
N VAL A 13 -14.44 -10.03 -1.36
CA VAL A 13 -13.45 -9.58 -2.34
C VAL A 13 -13.32 -8.05 -2.33
N ALA A 14 -14.45 -7.33 -2.26
CA ALA A 14 -14.48 -5.87 -2.22
C ALA A 14 -13.73 -5.24 -1.05
N ASP A 15 -13.64 -5.94 0.08
CA ASP A 15 -12.93 -5.44 1.27
C ASP A 15 -11.41 -5.56 1.12
N MET A 16 -10.95 -6.49 0.29
CA MET A 16 -9.54 -6.89 0.23
C MET A 16 -8.83 -6.49 -1.05
N ILE A 17 -9.53 -6.50 -2.19
CA ILE A 17 -8.91 -6.51 -3.52
C ILE A 17 -8.14 -5.23 -3.86
N THR A 18 -8.57 -4.07 -3.36
CA THR A 18 -7.85 -2.81 -3.63
C THR A 18 -6.52 -2.79 -2.88
N GLY A 19 -6.52 -3.16 -1.59
CA GLY A 19 -5.29 -3.27 -0.82
C GLY A 19 -4.37 -4.39 -1.31
N TYR A 20 -4.94 -5.48 -1.83
CA TYR A 20 -4.18 -6.52 -2.52
C TYR A 20 -3.45 -5.95 -3.75
N GLY A 21 -4.14 -5.18 -4.58
CA GLY A 21 -3.51 -4.52 -5.74
C GLY A 21 -2.33 -3.64 -5.33
N VAL A 22 -2.48 -2.87 -4.25
CA VAL A 22 -1.39 -2.06 -3.70
C VAL A 22 -0.19 -2.92 -3.29
N ALA A 23 -0.41 -4.02 -2.58
CA ALA A 23 0.67 -4.93 -2.17
C ALA A 23 1.33 -5.63 -3.37
N GLU A 24 0.53 -6.11 -4.34
CA GLU A 24 1.06 -6.75 -5.56
C GLU A 24 1.86 -5.76 -6.43
N SER A 25 1.48 -4.48 -6.46
CA SER A 25 2.27 -3.49 -7.20
C SER A 25 3.66 -3.30 -6.61
N VAL A 26 3.80 -3.31 -5.28
CA VAL A 26 5.09 -3.29 -4.58
C VAL A 26 5.90 -4.56 -4.90
N LYS A 27 5.28 -5.73 -4.80
CA LYS A 27 5.92 -7.01 -5.13
C LYS A 27 6.47 -7.02 -6.54
N HIS A 28 5.64 -6.62 -7.52
CA HIS A 28 6.06 -6.60 -8.92
C HIS A 28 7.13 -5.55 -9.21
N TYR A 29 7.11 -4.41 -8.50
CA TYR A 29 8.21 -3.45 -8.56
C TYR A 29 9.53 -4.09 -8.13
N TYR A 30 9.59 -4.70 -6.94
CA TYR A 30 10.84 -5.34 -6.49
C TYR A 30 11.29 -6.47 -7.40
N GLN A 31 10.36 -7.26 -7.92
CA GLN A 31 10.68 -8.33 -8.88
C GLN A 31 11.28 -7.81 -10.18
N LEU A 32 10.68 -6.77 -10.77
CA LEU A 32 11.07 -6.24 -12.08
C LEU A 32 12.31 -5.36 -12.02
N TYR A 33 12.37 -4.46 -11.05
CA TYR A 33 13.38 -3.41 -10.99
C TYR A 33 14.59 -3.78 -10.12
N LYS A 34 14.39 -4.61 -9.10
CA LYS A 34 15.45 -4.96 -8.13
C LYS A 34 15.86 -6.43 -8.20
N ASN A 35 15.07 -7.29 -8.86
CA ASN A 35 15.24 -8.75 -8.83
C ASN A 35 15.25 -9.31 -7.39
N GLU A 36 14.40 -8.76 -6.53
CA GLU A 36 14.27 -9.08 -5.11
C GLU A 36 12.85 -9.54 -4.77
N ASN A 37 12.72 -10.22 -3.64
CA ASN A 37 11.43 -10.48 -2.98
C ASN A 37 11.19 -9.45 -1.86
N LEU A 38 10.04 -9.57 -1.19
CA LEU A 38 9.66 -8.64 -0.12
C LEU A 38 10.07 -9.08 1.29
N GLU A 39 10.67 -10.26 1.45
CA GLU A 39 11.05 -10.78 2.76
C GLU A 39 12.00 -9.84 3.51
N GLY A 40 11.61 -9.42 4.70
CA GLY A 40 12.39 -8.52 5.56
C GLY A 40 12.38 -7.04 5.18
N LYS A 41 11.78 -6.66 4.05
CA LYS A 41 11.54 -5.24 3.73
C LYS A 41 10.66 -4.60 4.80
N LYS A 42 10.80 -3.29 5.00
CA LYS A 42 10.05 -2.50 5.98
C LYS A 42 9.05 -1.59 5.29
N ALA A 43 7.85 -1.46 5.85
CA ALA A 43 6.82 -0.58 5.29
C ALA A 43 6.14 0.30 6.33
N THR A 44 5.77 1.52 5.92
CA THR A 44 4.87 2.40 6.66
C THR A 44 3.58 2.61 5.90
N ILE A 45 2.45 2.62 6.64
CA ILE A 45 1.09 2.70 6.10
C ILE A 45 0.40 3.95 6.63
N GLN A 46 -0.01 4.85 5.76
CA GLN A 46 -0.81 6.02 6.13
C GLN A 46 -2.29 5.75 5.85
N GLY A 47 -3.08 5.64 6.90
CA GLY A 47 -4.50 5.25 6.85
C GLY A 47 -4.70 3.75 7.03
N PHE A 48 -5.52 3.34 8.00
CA PHE A 48 -5.81 1.94 8.32
C PHE A 48 -7.28 1.57 8.10
N GLY A 49 -7.88 2.19 7.07
CA GLY A 49 -9.20 1.86 6.53
C GLY A 49 -9.19 0.55 5.71
N ASN A 50 -10.19 0.35 4.84
CA ASN A 50 -10.27 -0.87 4.03
C ASN A 50 -9.02 -1.08 3.17
N VAL A 51 -8.56 -0.07 2.45
CA VAL A 51 -7.42 -0.20 1.54
C VAL A 51 -6.11 -0.38 2.31
N GLY A 52 -5.82 0.50 3.28
CA GLY A 52 -4.55 0.45 4.00
C GLY A 52 -4.39 -0.78 4.88
N ALA A 53 -5.46 -1.22 5.55
CA ALA A 53 -5.40 -2.44 6.35
C ALA A 53 -5.23 -3.70 5.49
N ALA A 54 -5.91 -3.77 4.34
CA ALA A 54 -5.73 -4.88 3.40
C ALA A 54 -4.32 -4.85 2.76
N ALA A 55 -3.79 -3.67 2.41
CA ALA A 55 -2.42 -3.54 1.91
C ALA A 55 -1.40 -4.02 2.96
N ALA A 56 -1.54 -3.58 4.21
CA ALA A 56 -0.70 -4.04 5.32
C ALA A 56 -0.77 -5.56 5.51
N TYR A 57 -1.98 -6.14 5.44
CA TYR A 57 -2.21 -7.58 5.53
C TYR A 57 -1.44 -8.35 4.45
N PHE A 58 -1.58 -7.97 3.18
CA PHE A 58 -0.94 -8.68 2.08
C PHE A 58 0.57 -8.42 1.99
N LEU A 59 1.05 -7.24 2.36
CA LEU A 59 2.48 -6.97 2.48
C LEU A 59 3.11 -7.82 3.58
N ALA A 60 2.50 -7.84 4.77
CA ALA A 60 3.01 -8.64 5.89
C ALA A 60 2.92 -10.15 5.60
N GLN A 61 1.91 -10.61 4.85
CA GLN A 61 1.80 -12.01 4.38
C GLN A 61 2.98 -12.40 3.46
N GLN A 62 3.59 -11.44 2.78
CA GLN A 62 4.76 -11.62 1.92
C GLN A 62 6.10 -11.36 2.65
N GLY A 63 6.09 -11.30 3.99
CA GLY A 63 7.29 -11.15 4.81
C GLY A 63 7.72 -9.72 5.09
N VAL A 64 6.95 -8.71 4.64
CA VAL A 64 7.22 -7.30 4.96
C VAL A 64 6.96 -7.03 6.44
N LYS A 65 7.86 -6.31 7.09
CA LYS A 65 7.71 -5.80 8.45
C LYS A 65 7.05 -4.42 8.44
N ILE A 66 5.91 -4.27 9.08
CA ILE A 66 5.20 -2.98 9.12
C ILE A 66 5.72 -2.16 10.31
N THR A 67 6.58 -1.20 10.04
CA THR A 67 7.26 -0.38 11.06
C THR A 67 6.43 0.80 11.55
N GLY A 68 5.42 1.22 10.78
CA GLY A 68 4.55 2.31 11.19
C GLY A 68 3.18 2.25 10.53
N ILE A 69 2.16 2.51 11.33
CA ILE A 69 0.77 2.70 10.85
C ILE A 69 0.26 3.98 11.50
N ILE A 70 -0.28 4.89 10.70
CA ILE A 70 -0.95 6.09 11.20
C ILE A 70 -2.33 6.23 10.61
N ASP A 71 -3.32 6.55 11.44
CA ASP A 71 -4.63 7.04 10.99
C ASP A 71 -5.16 8.14 11.92
N ILE A 72 -6.42 8.54 11.75
CA ILE A 72 -7.01 9.64 12.55
C ILE A 72 -7.13 9.33 14.05
N THR A 73 -6.95 8.07 14.48
CA THR A 73 -7.00 7.66 15.90
C THR A 73 -5.63 7.76 16.56
N GLY A 74 -4.55 7.84 15.79
CA GLY A 74 -3.17 7.88 16.25
C GLY A 74 -2.26 7.02 15.42
N ALA A 75 -1.06 6.74 15.92
CA ALA A 75 -0.11 5.85 15.26
C ALA A 75 0.37 4.70 16.17
N LEU A 76 0.73 3.61 15.51
CA LEU A 76 1.51 2.54 16.07
C LEU A 76 2.84 2.49 15.32
N ILE A 77 3.94 2.68 16.05
CA ILE A 77 5.31 2.66 15.51
C ILE A 77 6.09 1.57 16.24
N ASP A 78 6.75 0.72 15.46
CA ASP A 78 7.58 -0.38 15.95
C ASP A 78 8.81 -0.49 15.02
N GLU A 79 9.99 -0.15 15.52
CA GLU A 79 11.22 -0.14 14.70
C GLU A 79 11.63 -1.54 14.23
N ASP A 80 11.29 -2.59 14.97
CA ASP A 80 11.52 -3.98 14.58
C ASP A 80 10.51 -4.46 13.53
N GLY A 81 9.37 -3.78 13.49
CA GLY A 81 8.27 -4.00 12.57
C GLY A 81 7.33 -5.16 12.94
N LEU A 82 6.04 -4.87 12.82
CA LEU A 82 4.98 -5.83 13.07
C LEU A 82 4.99 -6.95 12.02
N ASP A 83 4.86 -8.19 12.47
CA ASP A 83 4.75 -9.36 11.60
C ASP A 83 3.31 -9.61 11.12
N PHE A 84 3.14 -10.67 10.31
CA PHE A 84 1.86 -11.03 9.73
C PHE A 84 0.77 -11.30 10.78
N GLU A 85 1.08 -12.03 11.86
CA GLU A 85 0.07 -12.35 12.88
C GLU A 85 -0.35 -11.10 13.68
N GLN A 86 0.58 -10.20 13.94
CA GLN A 86 0.30 -8.92 14.58
C GLN A 86 -0.58 -8.03 13.69
N ILE A 87 -0.26 -7.93 12.40
CA ILE A 87 -1.06 -7.16 11.42
C ILE A 87 -2.45 -7.77 11.24
N LYS A 88 -2.56 -9.09 11.13
CA LYS A 88 -3.84 -9.80 11.07
C LYS A 88 -4.71 -9.51 12.30
N LYS A 89 -4.12 -9.51 13.49
CA LYS A 89 -4.81 -9.14 14.72
C LYS A 89 -5.28 -7.68 14.72
N LEU A 90 -4.45 -6.76 14.27
CA LEU A 90 -4.83 -5.34 14.12
C LEU A 90 -5.97 -5.19 13.11
N PHE A 91 -5.91 -5.89 11.98
CA PHE A 91 -6.95 -5.89 10.96
C PHE A 91 -8.31 -6.32 11.55
N LEU A 92 -8.35 -7.44 12.27
CA LEU A 92 -9.56 -7.99 12.88
C LEU A 92 -10.11 -7.13 14.04
N ASN A 93 -9.25 -6.42 14.74
CA ASN A 93 -9.63 -5.57 15.88
C ASN A 93 -10.03 -4.14 15.50
N ARG A 94 -10.05 -3.80 14.20
CA ARG A 94 -10.49 -2.47 13.73
C ARG A 94 -11.91 -2.17 14.20
N LYS A 95 -12.14 -0.93 14.61
CA LYS A 95 -13.47 -0.45 14.92
C LYS A 95 -13.82 0.70 13.96
N ASN A 96 -14.96 0.60 13.30
CA ASN A 96 -15.40 1.59 12.31
C ASN A 96 -14.33 1.89 11.22
N ASN A 97 -13.66 0.84 10.73
CA ASN A 97 -12.55 0.95 9.77
C ASN A 97 -11.39 1.85 10.22
N LYS A 98 -11.09 1.88 11.52
CA LYS A 98 -9.99 2.65 12.09
C LYS A 98 -9.05 1.76 12.89
N LEU A 99 -7.78 2.17 12.96
CA LEU A 99 -6.78 1.54 13.80
C LEU A 99 -7.24 1.55 15.27
N THR A 100 -7.17 0.40 15.91
CA THR A 100 -7.54 0.24 17.31
C THR A 100 -6.47 -0.56 18.03
N HIS A 101 -5.79 0.07 18.98
CA HIS A 101 -4.76 -0.56 19.82
C HIS A 101 -4.67 0.18 21.16
N SER A 102 -4.23 -0.50 22.23
CA SER A 102 -4.10 0.11 23.56
C SER A 102 -2.98 1.15 23.65
N ASN A 103 -1.96 1.03 22.83
CA ASN A 103 -0.72 1.81 22.92
C ASN A 103 -0.54 2.72 21.70
N LEU A 104 -1.60 3.35 21.22
CA LEU A 104 -1.48 4.33 20.15
C LEU A 104 -0.80 5.62 20.65
N ILE A 105 0.17 6.08 19.89
CA ILE A 105 0.70 7.44 20.02
C ILE A 105 -0.40 8.40 19.55
N PRO A 106 -0.78 9.42 20.32
CA PRO A 106 -1.80 10.40 19.91
C PRO A 106 -1.47 11.02 18.55
N PHE A 107 -2.49 11.22 17.72
CA PHE A 107 -2.33 11.61 16.31
C PHE A 107 -1.43 12.85 16.12
N GLU A 108 -1.59 13.89 16.93
CA GLU A 108 -0.80 15.13 16.82
C GLU A 108 0.68 14.92 17.09
N GLN A 109 1.02 14.08 18.08
CA GLN A 109 2.41 13.70 18.37
C GLN A 109 2.96 12.77 17.28
N ALA A 110 2.18 11.82 16.85
CA ALA A 110 2.53 10.82 15.86
C ALA A 110 2.89 11.41 14.48
N GLN A 111 2.30 12.55 14.12
CA GLN A 111 2.57 13.20 12.83
C GLN A 111 4.06 13.55 12.64
N THR A 112 4.79 13.81 13.69
CA THR A 112 6.24 14.11 13.58
C THR A 112 7.07 12.84 13.51
N GLU A 113 6.70 11.82 14.27
CA GLU A 113 7.46 10.57 14.41
C GLU A 113 7.25 9.63 13.24
N PHE A 114 6.00 9.50 12.78
CA PHE A 114 5.62 8.60 11.71
C PHE A 114 6.43 8.82 10.42
N TRP A 115 6.57 10.06 9.99
CA TRP A 115 7.27 10.40 8.75
C TRP A 115 8.78 10.13 8.79
N LYS A 116 9.36 10.00 9.98
CA LYS A 116 10.77 9.68 10.21
C LYS A 116 11.02 8.20 10.43
N THR A 117 9.97 7.40 10.49
CA THR A 117 10.08 5.97 10.70
C THR A 117 10.76 5.30 9.50
N LYS A 118 11.86 4.59 9.76
CA LYS A 118 12.62 3.89 8.71
C LYS A 118 11.76 2.84 8.01
N ALA A 119 11.73 2.93 6.69
CA ALA A 119 11.02 1.98 5.84
C ALA A 119 11.60 2.00 4.42
N ASP A 120 11.45 0.89 3.71
CA ASP A 120 11.75 0.76 2.27
C ASP A 120 10.52 1.15 1.43
N ILE A 121 9.34 0.97 1.99
CA ILE A 121 8.05 1.09 1.31
C ILE A 121 7.16 2.08 2.06
N PHE A 122 6.55 3.03 1.35
CA PHE A 122 5.50 3.87 1.89
C PHE A 122 4.17 3.67 1.14
N VAL A 123 3.08 3.51 1.89
CA VAL A 123 1.74 3.25 1.34
C VAL A 123 0.77 4.33 1.83
N PRO A 124 0.53 5.40 1.05
CA PRO A 124 -0.50 6.39 1.35
C PRO A 124 -1.90 5.82 1.04
N CYS A 125 -2.73 5.64 2.08
CA CYS A 125 -4.10 5.13 2.00
C CYS A 125 -5.12 5.99 2.78
N ALA A 126 -4.70 7.14 3.34
CA ALA A 126 -5.59 7.94 4.19
C ALA A 126 -6.60 8.76 3.40
N GLY A 127 -6.24 9.22 2.22
CA GLY A 127 -7.07 10.05 1.36
C GLY A 127 -6.25 10.93 0.43
N SER A 128 -6.94 11.74 -0.38
CA SER A 128 -6.30 12.60 -1.37
C SER A 128 -5.59 13.77 -0.70
N ARG A 129 -4.40 14.12 -1.21
CA ARG A 129 -3.64 15.33 -0.88
C ARG A 129 -3.15 15.40 0.58
N PHE A 130 -2.87 14.25 1.21
CA PHE A 130 -2.35 14.19 2.58
C PHE A 130 -0.82 14.07 2.66
N VAL A 131 -0.11 13.93 1.56
CA VAL A 131 1.36 13.89 1.53
C VAL A 131 1.88 15.24 1.05
N ASN A 132 2.36 16.07 1.97
CA ASN A 132 2.95 17.38 1.64
C ASN A 132 4.46 17.28 1.38
N GLU A 133 5.09 18.39 0.98
CA GLU A 133 6.51 18.44 0.62
C GLU A 133 7.42 18.05 1.81
N ASN A 134 7.10 18.51 3.02
CA ASN A 134 7.88 18.15 4.21
C ASN A 134 7.77 16.66 4.54
N ASN A 135 6.57 16.07 4.37
CA ASN A 135 6.38 14.64 4.54
C ASN A 135 7.25 13.84 3.56
N LEU A 136 7.27 14.25 2.29
CA LEU A 136 8.10 13.61 1.28
C LEU A 136 9.60 13.70 1.64
N GLU A 137 10.08 14.83 2.10
CA GLU A 137 11.48 14.99 2.52
C GLU A 137 11.87 14.06 3.67
N GLU A 138 10.98 13.88 4.64
CA GLU A 138 11.23 12.95 5.75
C GLU A 138 11.19 11.48 5.26
N LEU A 139 10.29 11.11 4.34
CA LEU A 139 10.27 9.77 3.73
C LEU A 139 11.58 9.47 2.97
N ILE A 140 12.09 10.43 2.21
CA ILE A 140 13.38 10.28 1.50
C ILE A 140 14.52 10.06 2.52
N LYS A 141 14.57 10.87 3.59
CA LYS A 141 15.58 10.72 4.67
C LYS A 141 15.42 9.40 5.44
N ALA A 142 14.19 8.90 5.58
CA ALA A 142 13.88 7.63 6.24
C ALA A 142 14.32 6.40 5.43
N GLY A 143 14.70 6.58 4.16
CA GLY A 143 15.21 5.53 3.28
C GLY A 143 14.15 4.86 2.41
N VAL A 144 12.98 5.47 2.23
CA VAL A 144 11.93 4.93 1.36
C VAL A 144 12.47 4.80 -0.08
N GLU A 145 12.27 3.64 -0.67
CA GLU A 145 12.65 3.33 -2.07
C GLU A 145 11.44 3.45 -3.01
N VAL A 146 10.26 3.05 -2.52
CA VAL A 146 9.03 3.01 -3.33
C VAL A 146 7.81 3.53 -2.58
N ILE A 147 7.00 4.31 -3.27
CA ILE A 147 5.65 4.74 -2.84
C ILE A 147 4.63 4.00 -3.70
N SER A 148 3.72 3.24 -3.06
CA SER A 148 2.59 2.60 -3.74
C SER A 148 1.28 3.27 -3.34
N SER A 149 0.67 3.99 -4.28
CA SER A 149 -0.45 4.88 -4.01
C SER A 149 -1.79 4.14 -3.87
N GLY A 150 -2.16 3.83 -2.64
CA GLY A 150 -3.48 3.27 -2.33
C GLY A 150 -4.60 4.33 -2.29
N ALA A 151 -4.27 5.57 -1.96
CA ALA A 151 -5.19 6.71 -2.06
C ALA A 151 -5.12 7.34 -3.45
N ASN A 152 -6.24 7.88 -3.93
CA ASN A 152 -6.26 8.69 -5.15
C ASN A 152 -5.56 10.03 -4.90
N VAL A 153 -4.68 10.43 -5.83
CA VAL A 153 -3.97 11.72 -5.76
C VAL A 153 -3.39 11.99 -4.36
N PRO A 154 -2.45 11.16 -3.87
CA PRO A 154 -2.01 11.25 -2.47
C PRO A 154 -1.20 12.52 -2.16
N PHE A 155 -0.49 13.08 -3.14
CA PHE A 155 0.35 14.28 -2.95
C PHE A 155 -0.49 15.56 -2.89
N ASN A 156 -0.09 16.48 -2.03
CA ASN A 156 -0.77 17.76 -1.82
C ASN A 156 -0.36 18.81 -2.88
N ASP A 157 -0.46 18.39 -4.13
CA ASP A 157 -0.30 19.28 -5.28
C ASP A 157 -1.65 19.87 -5.71
N PRO A 158 -1.71 21.12 -6.21
CA PRO A 158 -2.89 21.67 -6.87
C PRO A 158 -3.28 20.87 -8.10
N GLU A 159 -2.30 20.42 -8.86
CA GLU A 159 -2.45 19.62 -10.07
C GLU A 159 -2.71 18.15 -9.70
N ILE A 160 -3.45 17.45 -10.58
CA ILE A 160 -3.67 16.01 -10.43
C ILE A 160 -2.45 15.22 -10.94
N PHE A 161 -1.82 15.70 -12.00
CA PHE A 161 -0.64 15.10 -12.61
C PHE A 161 0.47 16.15 -12.73
N TYR A 162 1.71 15.69 -12.62
CA TYR A 162 2.91 16.52 -12.78
C TYR A 162 3.00 17.70 -11.82
N GLY A 163 2.40 17.59 -10.64
CA GLY A 163 2.56 18.56 -9.57
C GLY A 163 4.00 18.58 -9.01
N LYS A 164 4.35 19.67 -8.32
CA LYS A 164 5.71 19.88 -7.79
C LYS A 164 6.16 18.76 -6.84
N ILE A 165 5.27 18.32 -5.94
CA ILE A 165 5.59 17.29 -4.93
C ILE A 165 5.70 15.93 -5.60
N LEU A 166 4.78 15.60 -6.51
CA LEU A 166 4.83 14.37 -7.29
C LEU A 166 6.11 14.29 -8.13
N ASN A 167 6.49 15.36 -8.83
CA ASN A 167 7.72 15.40 -9.63
C ASN A 167 8.96 15.19 -8.73
N LYS A 168 9.03 15.87 -7.58
CA LYS A 168 10.11 15.69 -6.61
C LYS A 168 10.16 14.25 -6.08
N ALA A 169 9.00 13.61 -5.86
CA ALA A 169 8.92 12.20 -5.47
C ALA A 169 9.50 11.31 -6.57
N ASP A 170 9.06 11.47 -7.81
CA ASP A 170 9.48 10.68 -8.96
C ASP A 170 10.97 10.85 -9.32
N GLU A 171 11.56 12.02 -9.02
CA GLU A 171 13.00 12.26 -9.16
C GLU A 171 13.85 11.50 -8.12
N ASN A 172 13.32 11.16 -6.95
CA ASN A 172 14.07 10.61 -5.83
C ASN A 172 13.70 9.15 -5.48
N LEU A 173 12.47 8.74 -5.75
CA LEU A 173 11.87 7.47 -5.36
C LEU A 173 11.16 6.83 -6.55
N ALA A 174 10.90 5.53 -6.49
CA ALA A 174 9.90 4.93 -7.36
C ALA A 174 8.49 5.32 -6.91
N VAL A 175 7.66 5.83 -7.81
CA VAL A 175 6.27 6.17 -7.52
C VAL A 175 5.34 5.31 -8.37
N ILE A 176 4.64 4.37 -7.73
CA ILE A 176 3.59 3.60 -8.39
C ILE A 176 2.28 4.38 -8.25
N PRO A 177 1.75 4.94 -9.36
CA PRO A 177 0.60 5.81 -9.30
C PRO A 177 -0.68 5.05 -8.92
N ASP A 178 -1.64 5.78 -8.40
CA ASP A 178 -2.91 5.25 -7.88
C ASP A 178 -3.67 4.43 -8.92
N PHE A 179 -3.76 4.89 -10.17
CA PHE A 179 -4.48 4.16 -11.23
C PHE A 179 -3.85 2.81 -11.61
N ILE A 180 -2.61 2.51 -11.17
CA ILE A 180 -1.99 1.19 -11.24
C ILE A 180 -2.18 0.45 -9.92
N ALA A 181 -1.76 1.05 -8.80
CA ALA A 181 -1.71 0.38 -7.51
C ALA A 181 -3.11 0.06 -6.95
N ASN A 182 -4.05 1.01 -7.01
CA ASN A 182 -5.38 0.86 -6.41
C ASN A 182 -6.48 0.42 -7.41
N CYS A 183 -6.12 -0.04 -8.60
CA CYS A 183 -7.07 -0.42 -9.65
C CYS A 183 -7.93 -1.67 -9.31
N GLY A 184 -7.72 -2.31 -8.16
CA GLY A 184 -8.31 -3.60 -7.80
C GLY A 184 -9.81 -3.70 -8.08
N MET A 185 -10.64 -2.80 -7.51
CA MET A 185 -12.09 -2.84 -7.74
C MET A 185 -12.49 -2.56 -9.18
N ALA A 186 -11.85 -1.59 -9.83
CA ALA A 186 -12.12 -1.31 -11.25
C ALA A 186 -11.81 -2.53 -12.12
N ARG A 187 -10.74 -3.26 -11.79
CA ARG A 187 -10.38 -4.49 -12.49
C ARG A 187 -11.37 -5.62 -12.23
N VAL A 188 -11.87 -5.77 -11.00
CA VAL A 188 -12.94 -6.75 -10.71
C VAL A 188 -14.15 -6.53 -11.60
N PHE A 189 -14.64 -5.30 -11.71
CA PHE A 189 -15.77 -5.01 -12.61
C PHE A 189 -15.48 -5.40 -14.06
N ALA A 190 -14.30 -5.03 -14.58
CA ALA A 190 -13.89 -5.40 -15.93
C ALA A 190 -13.76 -6.92 -16.11
N PHE A 191 -13.27 -7.65 -15.11
CA PHE A 191 -13.17 -9.10 -15.11
C PHE A 191 -14.57 -9.76 -15.19
N LEU A 192 -15.50 -9.31 -14.37
CA LEU A 192 -16.87 -9.84 -14.31
C LEU A 192 -17.69 -9.56 -15.59
N MET A 193 -17.32 -8.53 -16.37
CA MET A 193 -17.91 -8.26 -17.68
C MET A 193 -17.38 -9.20 -18.78
N GLY A 194 -16.33 -9.97 -18.50
CA GLY A 194 -15.74 -10.92 -19.44
C GLY A 194 -16.68 -12.10 -19.74
N LYS A 195 -16.62 -12.61 -20.98
CA LYS A 195 -17.35 -13.83 -21.34
C LYS A 195 -16.58 -15.06 -20.85
N ASN A 196 -17.31 -16.04 -20.27
CA ASN A 196 -16.76 -17.32 -19.83
C ASN A 196 -15.66 -17.23 -18.75
N VAL A 197 -15.69 -16.21 -17.89
CA VAL A 197 -14.78 -16.10 -16.76
C VAL A 197 -15.19 -17.05 -15.63
N LYS A 198 -14.21 -17.68 -14.99
CA LYS A 198 -14.44 -18.47 -13.78
C LYS A 198 -14.50 -17.52 -12.59
N ILE A 199 -15.67 -17.36 -11.99
CA ILE A 199 -15.86 -16.45 -10.84
C ILE A 199 -15.45 -17.18 -9.56
N THR A 200 -14.19 -17.06 -9.19
CA THR A 200 -13.63 -17.52 -7.91
C THR A 200 -12.67 -16.45 -7.37
N ASP A 201 -12.44 -16.42 -6.07
CA ASP A 201 -11.51 -15.50 -5.44
C ASP A 201 -10.13 -15.60 -6.12
N ASP A 202 -9.57 -16.80 -6.26
CA ASP A 202 -8.31 -17.04 -6.96
C ASP A 202 -8.25 -16.39 -8.34
N ALA A 203 -9.26 -16.60 -9.17
CA ALA A 203 -9.25 -16.06 -10.52
C ALA A 203 -9.30 -14.53 -10.54
N ILE A 204 -10.05 -13.93 -9.61
CA ILE A 204 -10.17 -12.48 -9.47
C ILE A 204 -8.85 -11.87 -8.99
N PHE A 205 -8.28 -12.40 -7.92
CA PHE A 205 -7.03 -11.89 -7.35
C PHE A 205 -5.86 -12.07 -8.31
N GLN A 206 -5.74 -13.24 -8.96
CA GLN A 206 -4.71 -13.49 -9.97
C GLN A 206 -4.85 -12.57 -11.19
N ASP A 207 -6.06 -12.24 -11.61
CA ASP A 207 -6.29 -11.32 -12.74
C ASP A 207 -5.83 -9.91 -12.38
N VAL A 208 -6.13 -9.42 -11.18
CA VAL A 208 -5.66 -8.11 -10.68
C VAL A 208 -4.13 -8.08 -10.65
N SER A 209 -3.48 -9.07 -10.03
CA SER A 209 -2.02 -9.17 -9.97
C SER A 209 -1.40 -9.16 -11.38
N LYS A 210 -1.93 -9.97 -12.29
CA LYS A 210 -1.44 -10.06 -13.69
C LYS A 210 -1.56 -8.75 -14.45
N ILE A 211 -2.63 -8.00 -14.25
CA ILE A 211 -2.80 -6.70 -14.94
C ILE A 211 -1.83 -5.66 -14.41
N ILE A 212 -1.63 -5.61 -13.09
CA ILE A 212 -0.64 -4.73 -12.44
C ILE A 212 0.76 -5.08 -12.93
N TYR A 213 1.14 -6.38 -12.93
CA TYR A 213 2.43 -6.83 -13.45
C TYR A 213 2.67 -6.34 -14.88
N LYS A 214 1.69 -6.57 -15.78
CA LYS A 214 1.80 -6.13 -17.18
C LYS A 214 1.93 -4.62 -17.34
N ALA A 215 1.27 -3.83 -16.47
CA ALA A 215 1.38 -2.38 -16.49
C ALA A 215 2.81 -1.95 -16.10
N LEU A 216 3.34 -2.48 -15.01
CA LEU A 216 4.70 -2.19 -14.54
C LEU A 216 5.77 -2.72 -15.51
N GLU A 217 5.59 -3.92 -16.08
CA GLU A 217 6.49 -4.47 -17.10
C GLU A 217 6.59 -3.56 -18.33
N LYS A 218 5.48 -3.00 -18.79
CA LYS A 218 5.49 -2.03 -19.90
C LYS A 218 6.24 -0.73 -19.57
N VAL A 219 6.13 -0.26 -18.32
CA VAL A 219 6.90 0.90 -17.85
C VAL A 219 8.38 0.53 -17.82
N TYR A 220 8.73 -0.59 -17.21
CA TYR A 220 10.10 -1.09 -17.12
C TYR A 220 10.79 -1.26 -18.49
N GLN A 221 10.06 -1.75 -19.50
CA GLN A 221 10.58 -1.90 -20.86
C GLN A 221 10.88 -0.56 -21.55
N LYS A 222 10.22 0.52 -21.13
CA LYS A 222 10.45 1.88 -21.67
C LYS A 222 11.52 2.63 -20.91
N ASP A 223 11.55 2.46 -19.60
CA ASP A 223 12.50 3.11 -18.70
C ASP A 223 12.82 2.15 -17.55
N ASN A 224 14.04 1.62 -17.56
CA ASN A 224 14.53 0.68 -16.56
C ASN A 224 15.55 1.31 -15.59
N ASN A 225 15.47 2.60 -15.36
CA ASN A 225 16.39 3.35 -14.50
C ASN A 225 16.30 3.00 -13.00
N ASN A 226 15.71 1.85 -12.65
CA ASN A 226 15.52 1.33 -11.28
C ASN A 226 14.56 2.17 -10.40
N ARG A 227 13.70 2.96 -11.03
CA ARG A 227 12.69 3.80 -10.38
C ARG A 227 11.34 3.64 -11.04
#